data_fe7e418bc41c9827ff0484a884f0e460
#
_entry.id   fe7e418bc41c9827ff0484a884f0e460
#
_cell.length_a   1.000
_cell.length_b   1.000
_cell.length_c   1.000
_cell.angle_alpha   90.00
_cell.angle_beta   90.00
_cell.angle_gamma   90.00
#
_symmetry.space_group_name_H-M   'P 1'
#
loop_
_entity.id
_entity.type
_entity.pdbx_description
1 polymer ?
#
loop_
_entity_poly.entity_id
_entity_poly.type
_entity_poly.pdbx_seq_one_letter_code
_entity_poly.pdbx_strand_id
1 'polypeptide(L)'
;MQAHDASAPQRHLLTIAVEDYFQAVAFRKLIASSQWYRFEQRVERNTLRTLDLLDEFGVKATFFALGWVADEMPEVLREIAGRGHEVASKGYYHRTIQEMTPPEFREDVQRSREAIERATATRVVGYRIARGRIGREDLWALDILADEGFAYDSSFYPRAFSTLVEPWRRFQFTHRHAQQPIEEFPLATWAMPGGMLIPIAGGAYLRQFPHALISRAIDQWVRQQRSPLVMYFHVWELDPEPPKITAAPGHTQMRQYRNIEKMPAILRHYLQRYPFEPIREHMGLAPQAVQPRAKSTIQVDAAHGTPTGQRKPVTLVIPCYNEQNVLPYLANTLRKVAGDFDASYELSYVFVDDGSSDDTWQALHAQFSTTLARCEFVRHETNRGVAAAILTGIRAARTEIVCSIDCDCTYDPHQLRDLIPKLDEGVAVVTASPYHPSGRVLNVPGWRLFLSRGLSFMYRRLFTQKLYTYTSCFRAYRRSEVAHLELRETGFLGVAEMLVLLDREGRRIVEQPAVLEVRLLGQSKMKLARTIRGHLRLLARMLADGRRTASTPASAAAADEPRSR
;
A
#
# COMPACT_ATOMS: atom_id res chain seq x y z
N MET A 1 -7.51 -1.99 -48.58
CA MET A 1 -6.15 -2.59 -48.61
C MET A 1 -5.22 -1.59 -49.30
N GLN A 2 -4.71 -0.60 -48.56
CA GLN A 2 -3.74 0.37 -49.06
C GLN A 2 -2.41 -0.34 -49.18
N ALA A 3 -1.76 -0.23 -50.35
CA ALA A 3 -0.42 -0.75 -50.60
C ALA A 3 0.56 -0.02 -49.65
N HIS A 4 1.12 -0.71 -48.67
CA HIS A 4 2.25 -0.22 -47.91
C HIS A 4 3.43 0.00 -48.85
N ASP A 5 3.88 1.24 -48.90
CA ASP A 5 5.13 1.62 -49.58
C ASP A 5 6.29 0.82 -48.98
N ALA A 6 6.90 -0.02 -49.77
CA ALA A 6 7.93 -0.99 -49.34
C ALA A 6 9.26 -0.33 -48.94
N SER A 7 9.33 1.01 -48.93
CA SER A 7 10.58 1.77 -48.69
C SER A 7 10.68 2.40 -47.29
N ALA A 8 9.57 2.52 -46.52
CA ALA A 8 9.64 3.10 -45.20
C ALA A 8 10.01 2.04 -44.13
N PRO A 9 10.89 2.35 -43.17
CA PRO A 9 11.22 1.41 -42.08
C PRO A 9 9.98 1.08 -41.28
N GLN A 10 9.80 -0.22 -40.96
CA GLN A 10 8.68 -0.67 -40.12
C GLN A 10 8.68 0.07 -38.80
N ARG A 11 7.56 0.74 -38.48
CA ARG A 11 7.36 1.37 -37.17
C ARG A 11 6.93 0.36 -36.11
N HIS A 12 7.31 0.62 -34.89
CA HIS A 12 7.07 -0.22 -33.72
C HIS A 12 6.23 0.51 -32.69
N LEU A 13 5.67 -0.20 -31.73
CA LEU A 13 4.73 0.35 -30.77
C LEU A 13 5.40 0.53 -29.41
N LEU A 14 5.41 1.77 -28.91
CA LEU A 14 5.86 2.05 -27.54
C LEU A 14 4.65 2.25 -26.64
N THR A 15 4.60 1.49 -25.55
CA THR A 15 3.50 1.52 -24.61
C THR A 15 4.01 1.70 -23.19
N ILE A 16 3.32 2.52 -22.39
CA ILE A 16 3.78 2.92 -21.07
C ILE A 16 2.63 2.75 -20.08
N ALA A 17 2.86 2.08 -18.95
CA ALA A 17 1.86 1.93 -17.92
C ALA A 17 1.98 3.07 -16.91
N VAL A 18 0.89 3.83 -16.76
CA VAL A 18 0.75 4.93 -15.80
C VAL A 18 0.19 4.37 -14.50
N GLU A 19 1.11 3.96 -13.65
CA GLU A 19 0.81 3.40 -12.32
C GLU A 19 1.97 3.69 -11.37
N ASP A 20 1.68 3.74 -10.08
CA ASP A 20 2.69 3.96 -9.06
C ASP A 20 3.33 2.64 -8.60
N TYR A 21 4.49 2.74 -7.91
CA TYR A 21 5.28 1.60 -7.42
C TYR A 21 4.48 0.62 -6.54
N PHE A 22 3.54 1.12 -5.74
CA PHE A 22 2.71 0.30 -4.84
C PHE A 22 1.53 -0.37 -5.56
N GLN A 23 1.15 0.10 -6.74
CA GLN A 23 0.10 -0.46 -7.58
C GLN A 23 0.56 -1.68 -8.39
N ALA A 24 1.88 -1.93 -8.40
CA ALA A 24 2.45 -3.06 -9.13
C ALA A 24 1.78 -4.38 -8.71
N VAL A 25 1.42 -5.21 -9.70
CA VAL A 25 0.75 -6.51 -9.51
C VAL A 25 1.47 -7.42 -8.51
N ALA A 26 2.79 -7.24 -8.37
CA ALA A 26 3.61 -8.00 -7.43
C ALA A 26 3.17 -7.82 -5.96
N PHE A 27 2.52 -6.71 -5.62
CA PHE A 27 2.13 -6.34 -4.26
C PHE A 27 0.63 -6.48 -3.98
N ARG A 28 -0.21 -6.84 -4.96
CA ARG A 28 -1.68 -6.87 -4.82
C ARG A 28 -2.21 -7.73 -3.66
N LYS A 29 -1.47 -8.78 -3.25
CA LYS A 29 -1.83 -9.60 -2.09
C LYS A 29 -1.49 -8.96 -0.75
N LEU A 30 -0.63 -7.93 -0.77
CA LEU A 30 -0.17 -7.20 0.40
C LEU A 30 -0.89 -5.86 0.55
N ILE A 31 -1.25 -5.24 -0.57
CA ILE A 31 -1.79 -3.88 -0.64
C ILE A 31 -3.13 -3.94 -1.36
N ALA A 32 -4.20 -3.66 -0.64
CA ALA A 32 -5.54 -3.51 -1.21
C ALA A 32 -5.69 -2.11 -1.87
N SER A 33 -6.52 -2.00 -2.91
CA SER A 33 -6.77 -0.71 -3.58
C SER A 33 -7.36 0.36 -2.63
N SER A 34 -8.13 -0.08 -1.63
CA SER A 34 -8.65 0.81 -0.58
C SER A 34 -7.56 1.46 0.29
N GLN A 35 -6.32 0.97 0.22
CA GLN A 35 -5.18 1.50 0.99
C GLN A 35 -4.25 2.39 0.15
N TRP A 36 -4.49 2.54 -1.16
CA TRP A 36 -3.61 3.28 -2.06
C TRP A 36 -3.41 4.74 -1.66
N TYR A 37 -4.42 5.39 -1.09
CA TYR A 37 -4.32 6.77 -0.59
C TYR A 37 -3.25 6.97 0.48
N ARG A 38 -2.80 5.90 1.16
CA ARG A 38 -1.78 5.97 2.23
C ARG A 38 -0.37 6.17 1.69
N PHE A 39 -0.12 5.69 0.46
CA PHE A 39 1.22 5.71 -0.12
C PHE A 39 1.59 7.10 -0.65
N GLU A 40 2.89 7.41 -0.62
CA GLU A 40 3.42 8.58 -1.31
C GLU A 40 3.17 8.42 -2.81
N GLN A 41 2.44 9.36 -3.39
CA GLN A 41 2.16 9.38 -4.81
C GLN A 41 3.38 9.90 -5.58
N ARG A 42 3.92 9.08 -6.48
CA ARG A 42 5.10 9.40 -7.29
C ARG A 42 4.84 9.33 -8.79
N VAL A 43 3.63 8.92 -9.16
CA VAL A 43 3.24 8.72 -10.55
C VAL A 43 3.37 10.01 -11.37
N GLU A 44 3.04 11.17 -10.82
CA GLU A 44 3.16 12.47 -11.51
C GLU A 44 4.61 12.74 -11.92
N ARG A 45 5.52 12.82 -10.95
CA ARG A 45 6.92 13.15 -11.26
C ARG A 45 7.60 12.10 -12.15
N ASN A 46 7.21 10.81 -12.02
CA ASN A 46 7.77 9.76 -12.85
C ASN A 46 7.18 9.79 -14.26
N THR A 47 5.93 10.23 -14.42
CA THR A 47 5.33 10.49 -15.73
C THR A 47 6.02 11.67 -16.41
N LEU A 48 6.27 12.79 -15.70
CA LEU A 48 6.99 13.94 -16.26
C LEU A 48 8.39 13.55 -16.73
N ARG A 49 9.15 12.80 -15.94
CA ARG A 49 10.46 12.25 -16.35
C ARG A 49 10.37 11.36 -17.59
N THR A 50 9.29 10.59 -17.70
CA THR A 50 9.04 9.75 -18.87
C THR A 50 8.79 10.60 -20.11
N LEU A 51 7.94 11.62 -19.98
CA LEU A 51 7.62 12.54 -21.06
C LEU A 51 8.85 13.30 -21.53
N ASP A 52 9.67 13.82 -20.61
CA ASP A 52 10.92 14.51 -20.93
C ASP A 52 11.88 13.59 -21.68
N LEU A 53 12.00 12.32 -21.26
CA LEU A 53 12.80 11.34 -21.98
C LEU A 53 12.28 11.10 -23.40
N LEU A 54 10.98 11.02 -23.61
CA LEU A 54 10.41 10.80 -24.95
C LEU A 54 10.58 12.05 -25.84
N ASP A 55 10.46 13.22 -25.29
CA ASP A 55 10.68 14.49 -26.02
C ASP A 55 12.14 14.64 -26.48
N GLU A 56 13.14 14.14 -25.73
CA GLU A 56 14.56 14.08 -26.16
C GLU A 56 14.72 13.38 -27.54
N PHE A 57 13.82 12.43 -27.87
CA PHE A 57 13.89 11.64 -29.12
C PHE A 57 12.76 11.94 -30.10
N GLY A 58 11.87 12.87 -29.78
CA GLY A 58 10.70 13.19 -30.60
C GLY A 58 9.74 12.01 -30.77
N VAL A 59 9.72 11.07 -29.82
CA VAL A 59 8.89 9.85 -29.87
C VAL A 59 7.56 10.07 -29.18
N LYS A 60 6.47 9.65 -29.84
CA LYS A 60 5.15 9.55 -29.21
C LYS A 60 4.81 8.08 -28.88
N ALA A 61 3.98 7.88 -27.86
CA ALA A 61 3.68 6.56 -27.30
C ALA A 61 2.22 6.47 -26.84
N THR A 62 1.76 5.23 -26.59
CA THR A 62 0.48 4.96 -25.93
C THR A 62 0.70 4.80 -24.43
N PHE A 63 0.00 5.60 -23.62
CA PHE A 63 0.01 5.54 -22.16
C PHE A 63 -1.25 4.82 -21.67
N PHE A 64 -1.09 3.63 -21.11
CA PHE A 64 -2.16 2.87 -20.47
C PHE A 64 -2.32 3.32 -19.01
N ALA A 65 -3.38 4.08 -18.73
CA ALA A 65 -3.64 4.67 -17.42
C ALA A 65 -4.74 3.93 -16.66
N LEU A 66 -4.60 3.89 -15.33
CA LEU A 66 -5.67 3.45 -14.43
C LEU A 66 -6.72 4.57 -14.29
N GLY A 67 -8.00 4.20 -14.30
CA GLY A 67 -9.09 5.15 -14.05
C GLY A 67 -8.97 5.82 -12.68
N TRP A 68 -8.43 5.14 -11.68
CA TRP A 68 -8.12 5.70 -10.38
C TRP A 68 -7.10 6.86 -10.47
N VAL A 69 -6.05 6.72 -11.28
CA VAL A 69 -5.08 7.81 -11.51
C VAL A 69 -5.74 9.00 -12.20
N ALA A 70 -6.65 8.72 -13.16
CA ALA A 70 -7.40 9.76 -13.85
C ALA A 70 -8.33 10.56 -12.92
N ASP A 71 -8.89 9.91 -11.90
CA ASP A 71 -9.78 10.57 -10.93
C ASP A 71 -9.02 11.31 -9.83
N GLU A 72 -7.89 10.77 -9.37
CA GLU A 72 -7.09 11.37 -8.28
C GLU A 72 -6.11 12.44 -8.77
N MET A 73 -5.58 12.28 -9.99
CA MET A 73 -4.53 13.15 -10.56
C MET A 73 -4.80 13.42 -12.05
N PRO A 74 -5.93 14.05 -12.40
CA PRO A 74 -6.33 14.27 -13.80
C PRO A 74 -5.33 15.12 -14.60
N GLU A 75 -4.54 15.98 -13.95
CA GLU A 75 -3.50 16.81 -14.56
C GLU A 75 -2.40 15.96 -15.19
N VAL A 76 -2.06 14.83 -14.62
CA VAL A 76 -1.06 13.91 -15.18
C VAL A 76 -1.49 13.42 -16.57
N LEU A 77 -2.76 13.05 -16.72
CA LEU A 77 -3.29 12.57 -18.01
C LEU A 77 -3.45 13.71 -19.00
N ARG A 78 -3.79 14.93 -18.54
CA ARG A 78 -3.83 16.13 -19.38
C ARG A 78 -2.46 16.47 -19.94
N GLU A 79 -1.41 16.37 -19.13
CA GLU A 79 -0.03 16.59 -19.56
C GLU A 79 0.41 15.58 -20.63
N ILE A 80 0.11 14.27 -20.42
CA ILE A 80 0.37 13.22 -21.42
C ILE A 80 -0.30 13.55 -22.75
N ALA A 81 -1.62 13.83 -22.72
CA ALA A 81 -2.39 14.15 -23.92
C ALA A 81 -1.92 15.48 -24.57
N GLY A 82 -1.63 16.51 -23.76
CA GLY A 82 -1.14 17.81 -24.20
C GLY A 82 0.20 17.75 -24.93
N ARG A 83 1.07 16.80 -24.55
CA ARG A 83 2.33 16.53 -25.30
C ARG A 83 2.12 15.63 -26.53
N GLY A 84 0.88 15.33 -26.92
CA GLY A 84 0.54 14.61 -28.14
C GLY A 84 0.69 13.10 -28.06
N HIS A 85 0.72 12.52 -26.87
CA HIS A 85 0.69 11.08 -26.67
C HIS A 85 -0.75 10.54 -26.64
N GLU A 86 -0.91 9.26 -26.90
CA GLU A 86 -2.18 8.59 -26.73
C GLU A 86 -2.38 8.18 -25.27
N VAL A 87 -3.59 8.40 -24.73
CA VAL A 87 -4.02 7.85 -23.44
C VAL A 87 -5.04 6.75 -23.67
N ALA A 88 -4.78 5.56 -23.15
CA ALA A 88 -5.61 4.36 -23.24
C ALA A 88 -5.93 3.82 -21.84
N SER A 89 -6.93 2.94 -21.72
CA SER A 89 -7.39 2.42 -20.44
C SER A 89 -6.59 1.19 -19.98
N LYS A 90 -6.36 1.10 -18.66
CA LYS A 90 -5.80 -0.07 -17.98
C LYS A 90 -6.73 -0.62 -16.89
N GLY A 91 -8.05 -0.41 -17.04
CA GLY A 91 -9.04 -0.65 -15.99
C GLY A 91 -9.00 0.41 -14.88
N TYR A 92 -9.90 0.27 -13.91
CA TYR A 92 -10.00 1.30 -12.86
C TYR A 92 -9.09 1.01 -11.66
N TYR A 93 -9.14 -0.22 -11.09
CA TYR A 93 -8.39 -0.60 -9.89
C TYR A 93 -7.28 -1.64 -10.11
N HIS A 94 -6.76 -1.80 -11.31
CA HIS A 94 -5.69 -2.76 -11.60
C HIS A 94 -6.05 -4.22 -11.24
N ARG A 95 -7.32 -4.61 -11.41
CA ARG A 95 -7.79 -5.96 -11.18
C ARG A 95 -7.44 -6.89 -12.35
N THR A 96 -7.30 -8.18 -12.08
CA THR A 96 -7.12 -9.19 -13.14
C THR A 96 -8.47 -9.70 -13.61
N ILE A 97 -8.53 -10.21 -14.84
CA ILE A 97 -9.75 -10.79 -15.40
C ILE A 97 -10.35 -11.90 -14.50
N GLN A 98 -9.48 -12.74 -13.93
CA GLN A 98 -9.88 -13.85 -13.07
C GLN A 98 -10.44 -13.40 -11.70
N GLU A 99 -10.34 -12.13 -11.38
CA GLU A 99 -10.88 -11.52 -10.15
C GLU A 99 -12.22 -10.82 -10.38
N MET A 100 -12.74 -10.88 -11.62
CA MET A 100 -13.97 -10.20 -12.02
C MET A 100 -14.91 -11.14 -12.76
N THR A 101 -16.20 -10.98 -12.50
CA THR A 101 -17.24 -11.51 -13.36
C THR A 101 -17.40 -10.63 -14.61
N PRO A 102 -18.01 -11.12 -15.70
CA PRO A 102 -18.26 -10.29 -16.89
C PRO A 102 -18.96 -8.96 -16.62
N PRO A 103 -20.00 -8.87 -15.78
CA PRO A 103 -20.60 -7.57 -15.41
C PRO A 103 -19.65 -6.64 -14.66
N GLU A 104 -18.87 -7.14 -13.70
CA GLU A 104 -17.88 -6.35 -12.96
C GLU A 104 -16.76 -5.84 -13.87
N PHE A 105 -16.34 -6.65 -14.85
CA PHE A 105 -15.37 -6.22 -15.85
C PHE A 105 -15.94 -5.09 -16.73
N ARG A 106 -17.19 -5.20 -17.19
CA ARG A 106 -17.85 -4.15 -17.96
C ARG A 106 -17.93 -2.84 -17.16
N GLU A 107 -18.33 -2.91 -15.91
CA GLU A 107 -18.37 -1.74 -15.01
C GLU A 107 -16.98 -1.10 -14.83
N ASP A 108 -15.94 -1.92 -14.58
CA ASP A 108 -14.55 -1.44 -14.41
C ASP A 108 -14.04 -0.73 -15.67
N VAL A 109 -14.32 -1.29 -16.85
CA VAL A 109 -13.95 -0.74 -18.16
C VAL A 109 -14.67 0.59 -18.41
N GLN A 110 -16.00 0.65 -18.21
CA GLN A 110 -16.78 1.86 -18.39
C GLN A 110 -16.33 2.98 -17.46
N ARG A 111 -16.18 2.67 -16.17
CA ARG A 111 -15.72 3.63 -15.15
C ARG A 111 -14.34 4.17 -15.46
N SER A 112 -13.40 3.30 -15.87
CA SER A 112 -12.04 3.71 -16.26
C SER A 112 -12.06 4.63 -17.46
N ARG A 113 -12.80 4.26 -18.52
CA ARG A 113 -12.94 5.08 -19.73
C ARG A 113 -13.50 6.47 -19.40
N GLU A 114 -14.59 6.53 -18.65
CA GLU A 114 -15.21 7.81 -18.25
C GLU A 114 -14.25 8.71 -17.47
N ALA A 115 -13.48 8.14 -16.55
CA ALA A 115 -12.50 8.90 -15.77
C ALA A 115 -11.40 9.48 -16.67
N ILE A 116 -10.85 8.67 -17.58
CA ILE A 116 -9.79 9.09 -18.51
C ILE A 116 -10.31 10.13 -19.50
N GLU A 117 -11.49 9.91 -20.07
CA GLU A 117 -12.12 10.85 -21.01
C GLU A 117 -12.45 12.20 -20.34
N ARG A 118 -12.87 12.19 -19.07
CA ARG A 118 -13.03 13.43 -18.28
C ARG A 118 -11.72 14.20 -18.13
N ALA A 119 -10.63 13.48 -17.87
CA ALA A 119 -9.34 14.10 -17.66
C ALA A 119 -8.74 14.68 -18.96
N THR A 120 -8.89 13.95 -20.10
CA THR A 120 -8.20 14.26 -21.37
C THR A 120 -9.07 14.93 -22.43
N ALA A 121 -10.38 14.94 -22.26
CA ALA A 121 -11.37 15.33 -23.27
C ALA A 121 -11.22 14.59 -24.62
N THR A 122 -10.58 13.43 -24.62
CA THR A 122 -10.30 12.62 -25.81
C THR A 122 -10.85 11.21 -25.64
N ARG A 123 -11.50 10.69 -26.69
CA ARG A 123 -12.07 9.35 -26.71
C ARG A 123 -11.00 8.29 -26.49
N VAL A 124 -11.26 7.40 -25.55
CA VAL A 124 -10.43 6.23 -25.25
C VAL A 124 -10.84 5.08 -26.18
N VAL A 125 -9.89 4.61 -27.00
CA VAL A 125 -10.14 3.54 -27.99
C VAL A 125 -9.31 2.28 -27.74
N GLY A 126 -8.37 2.32 -26.79
CA GLY A 126 -7.47 1.22 -26.47
C GLY A 126 -7.59 0.75 -25.04
N TYR A 127 -7.37 -0.56 -24.84
CA TYR A 127 -7.39 -1.20 -23.54
C TYR A 127 -6.16 -2.10 -23.34
N ARG A 128 -5.73 -2.23 -22.08
CA ARG A 128 -4.79 -3.25 -21.63
C ARG A 128 -5.14 -3.71 -20.24
N ILE A 129 -5.35 -4.99 -20.06
CA ILE A 129 -5.64 -5.53 -18.72
C ILE A 129 -4.42 -5.38 -17.80
N ALA A 130 -4.70 -5.19 -16.54
CA ALA A 130 -3.67 -5.01 -15.51
C ALA A 130 -2.63 -6.13 -15.46
N ARG A 131 -3.04 -7.36 -15.70
CA ARG A 131 -2.17 -8.52 -15.77
C ARG A 131 -2.59 -9.39 -16.95
N GLY A 132 -1.91 -9.18 -18.06
CA GLY A 132 -2.23 -9.81 -19.32
C GLY A 132 -2.01 -11.31 -19.34
N ARG A 133 -3.03 -12.06 -19.01
CA ARG A 133 -3.16 -13.44 -19.41
C ARG A 133 -4.61 -13.67 -19.79
N ILE A 134 -4.88 -13.48 -21.05
CA ILE A 134 -6.17 -13.87 -21.64
C ILE A 134 -6.00 -15.30 -22.17
N GLY A 135 -6.64 -16.26 -21.52
CA GLY A 135 -6.79 -17.63 -22.00
C GLY A 135 -7.94 -17.75 -22.98
N ARG A 136 -8.23 -18.97 -23.46
CA ARG A 136 -9.44 -19.22 -24.25
C ARG A 136 -10.71 -18.96 -23.48
N GLU A 137 -10.68 -19.30 -22.20
CA GLU A 137 -11.76 -19.08 -21.24
C GLU A 137 -12.08 -17.60 -20.95
N ASP A 138 -11.11 -16.72 -21.26
CA ASP A 138 -11.21 -15.27 -20.96
C ASP A 138 -11.57 -14.43 -22.19
N LEU A 139 -11.82 -15.06 -23.37
CA LEU A 139 -12.11 -14.32 -24.62
C LEU A 139 -13.36 -13.46 -24.53
N TRP A 140 -14.31 -13.78 -23.65
CA TRP A 140 -15.47 -12.96 -23.33
C TRP A 140 -15.10 -11.51 -22.97
N ALA A 141 -13.89 -11.27 -22.49
CA ALA A 141 -13.42 -9.93 -22.20
C ALA A 141 -13.18 -9.10 -23.45
N LEU A 142 -12.67 -9.70 -24.52
CA LEU A 142 -12.54 -9.04 -25.83
C LEU A 142 -13.92 -8.73 -26.42
N ASP A 143 -14.91 -9.62 -26.23
CA ASP A 143 -16.29 -9.38 -26.66
C ASP A 143 -16.88 -8.16 -25.93
N ILE A 144 -16.68 -8.05 -24.61
CA ILE A 144 -17.11 -6.89 -23.83
C ILE A 144 -16.40 -5.61 -24.30
N LEU A 145 -15.10 -5.65 -24.56
CA LEU A 145 -14.36 -4.49 -25.06
C LEU A 145 -14.88 -4.04 -26.43
N ALA A 146 -15.21 -4.98 -27.32
CA ALA A 146 -15.83 -4.70 -28.61
C ALA A 146 -17.21 -4.07 -28.46
N ASP A 147 -18.08 -4.64 -27.59
CA ASP A 147 -19.39 -4.06 -27.24
C ASP A 147 -19.27 -2.63 -26.72
N GLU A 148 -18.26 -2.36 -25.89
CA GLU A 148 -18.02 -1.02 -25.34
C GLU A 148 -17.35 -0.06 -26.34
N GLY A 149 -17.05 -0.51 -27.57
CA GLY A 149 -16.54 0.33 -28.65
C GLY A 149 -15.04 0.60 -28.58
N PHE A 150 -14.25 -0.28 -27.93
CA PHE A 150 -12.79 -0.24 -28.02
C PHE A 150 -12.35 -0.78 -29.39
N ALA A 151 -11.37 -0.11 -30.00
CA ALA A 151 -10.83 -0.49 -31.29
C ALA A 151 -9.69 -1.53 -31.18
N TYR A 152 -8.95 -1.51 -30.06
CA TYR A 152 -7.87 -2.44 -29.85
C TYR A 152 -7.68 -2.82 -28.37
N ASP A 153 -7.05 -3.99 -28.19
CA ASP A 153 -6.52 -4.48 -26.93
C ASP A 153 -5.03 -4.76 -27.04
N SER A 154 -4.31 -4.75 -25.94
CA SER A 154 -2.91 -5.16 -25.87
C SER A 154 -2.63 -5.93 -24.58
N SER A 155 -3.49 -6.91 -24.32
CA SER A 155 -3.48 -7.68 -23.06
C SER A 155 -2.76 -9.02 -23.18
N PHE A 156 -2.57 -9.55 -24.38
CA PHE A 156 -1.93 -10.84 -24.55
C PHE A 156 -0.44 -10.78 -24.17
N TYR A 157 -0.14 -11.49 -23.10
CA TYR A 157 1.21 -11.60 -22.57
C TYR A 157 1.59 -13.06 -22.39
N PRO A 158 2.35 -13.65 -23.31
CA PRO A 158 2.80 -15.02 -23.19
C PRO A 158 3.63 -15.21 -21.92
N ARG A 159 3.30 -16.23 -21.16
CA ARG A 159 4.02 -16.53 -19.91
C ARG A 159 5.46 -16.95 -20.25
N ALA A 160 6.44 -16.36 -19.54
CA ALA A 160 7.82 -16.77 -19.63
C ALA A 160 7.98 -18.27 -19.37
N PHE A 161 8.80 -18.92 -20.18
CA PHE A 161 9.08 -20.35 -20.10
C PHE A 161 7.86 -21.26 -20.29
N SER A 162 6.83 -20.79 -21.00
CA SER A 162 5.69 -21.60 -21.40
C SER A 162 5.74 -21.86 -22.90
N THR A 163 5.21 -23.02 -23.32
CA THR A 163 4.88 -23.28 -24.73
C THR A 163 3.49 -22.71 -25.01
N LEU A 164 3.34 -21.98 -26.10
CA LEU A 164 2.02 -21.54 -26.55
C LEU A 164 1.28 -22.69 -27.23
N VAL A 165 0.06 -22.94 -26.79
CA VAL A 165 -0.86 -23.85 -27.48
C VAL A 165 -1.24 -23.29 -28.86
N GLU A 166 -1.25 -21.95 -28.99
CA GLU A 166 -1.57 -21.23 -30.23
C GLU A 166 -0.43 -20.25 -30.57
N PRO A 167 0.60 -20.67 -31.30
CA PRO A 167 1.79 -19.86 -31.61
C PRO A 167 1.50 -18.56 -32.35
N TRP A 168 0.40 -18.46 -33.10
CA TRP A 168 -0.01 -17.27 -33.85
C TRP A 168 -0.44 -16.11 -32.95
N ARG A 169 -0.95 -16.38 -31.74
CA ARG A 169 -1.35 -15.33 -30.77
C ARG A 169 -0.21 -14.53 -30.18
N ARG A 170 1.02 -14.83 -30.53
CA ARG A 170 2.18 -13.99 -30.19
C ARG A 170 2.38 -12.79 -31.12
N PHE A 171 1.62 -12.75 -32.22
CA PHE A 171 1.64 -11.70 -33.23
C PHE A 171 0.33 -10.94 -33.23
N GLN A 172 0.31 -9.76 -33.86
CA GLN A 172 -0.92 -9.00 -34.06
C GLN A 172 -1.97 -9.89 -34.73
N PHE A 173 -3.21 -9.83 -34.22
CA PHE A 173 -4.35 -10.53 -34.79
C PHE A 173 -5.65 -9.79 -34.52
N THR A 174 -6.66 -10.06 -35.34
CA THR A 174 -8.02 -9.52 -35.19
C THR A 174 -8.92 -10.53 -34.48
N HIS A 175 -9.50 -10.16 -33.35
CA HIS A 175 -10.59 -10.91 -32.74
C HIS A 175 -11.91 -10.47 -33.38
N ARG A 176 -12.64 -11.42 -33.96
CA ARG A 176 -13.91 -11.16 -34.64
C ARG A 176 -15.05 -11.13 -33.64
N HIS A 177 -15.81 -10.05 -33.65
CA HIS A 177 -17.01 -9.87 -32.86
C HIS A 177 -18.16 -9.36 -33.73
N ALA A 178 -19.44 -9.65 -33.38
CA ALA A 178 -20.59 -9.34 -34.19
C ALA A 178 -20.79 -7.84 -34.46
N GLN A 179 -20.52 -6.97 -33.50
CA GLN A 179 -20.66 -5.53 -33.63
C GLN A 179 -19.49 -4.88 -34.35
N GLN A 180 -18.28 -5.14 -33.88
CA GLN A 180 -17.05 -4.64 -34.49
C GLN A 180 -15.86 -5.54 -34.12
N PRO A 181 -14.91 -5.75 -35.05
CA PRO A 181 -13.68 -6.47 -34.70
C PRO A 181 -12.83 -5.63 -33.74
N ILE A 182 -12.01 -6.31 -32.93
CA ILE A 182 -11.02 -5.68 -32.07
C ILE A 182 -9.62 -6.19 -32.46
N GLU A 183 -8.68 -5.28 -32.63
CA GLU A 183 -7.28 -5.63 -32.91
C GLU A 183 -6.53 -5.93 -31.61
N GLU A 184 -5.80 -7.03 -31.61
CA GLU A 184 -4.94 -7.40 -30.48
C GLU A 184 -3.47 -7.15 -30.82
N PHE A 185 -2.76 -6.43 -29.95
CA PHE A 185 -1.31 -6.16 -30.05
C PHE A 185 -0.55 -6.85 -28.92
N PRO A 186 -0.21 -8.13 -29.06
CA PRO A 186 0.49 -8.90 -28.03
C PRO A 186 1.90 -8.37 -27.78
N LEU A 187 2.36 -8.50 -26.53
CA LEU A 187 3.73 -8.15 -26.16
C LEU A 187 4.73 -9.10 -26.82
N ALA A 188 5.81 -8.54 -27.37
CA ALA A 188 6.78 -9.30 -28.11
C ALA A 188 7.53 -10.35 -27.27
N THR A 189 7.75 -11.51 -27.87
CA THR A 189 8.41 -12.65 -27.22
C THR A 189 9.46 -13.28 -28.13
N TRP A 190 10.53 -13.77 -27.54
CA TRP A 190 11.53 -14.56 -28.23
C TRP A 190 11.22 -16.06 -28.09
N ALA A 191 11.11 -16.76 -29.24
CA ALA A 191 10.95 -18.20 -29.25
C ALA A 191 12.33 -18.86 -29.23
N MET A 192 12.58 -19.63 -28.19
CA MET A 192 13.79 -20.47 -28.08
C MET A 192 13.61 -21.83 -28.75
N PRO A 193 14.71 -22.54 -29.05
CA PRO A 193 14.62 -23.93 -29.44
C PRO A 193 13.75 -24.74 -28.46
N GLY A 194 12.88 -25.61 -29.02
CA GLY A 194 11.87 -26.32 -28.19
C GLY A 194 10.57 -25.59 -27.94
N GLY A 195 10.36 -24.40 -28.56
CA GLY A 195 9.07 -23.65 -28.49
C GLY A 195 8.84 -22.85 -27.21
N MET A 196 9.85 -22.77 -26.34
CA MET A 196 9.78 -21.98 -25.11
C MET A 196 9.83 -20.48 -25.42
N LEU A 197 8.95 -19.69 -24.81
CA LEU A 197 8.86 -18.26 -25.02
C LEU A 197 9.49 -17.46 -23.87
N ILE A 198 10.28 -16.45 -24.23
CA ILE A 198 10.81 -15.45 -23.30
C ILE A 198 10.26 -14.09 -23.70
N PRO A 199 9.58 -13.36 -22.79
CA PRO A 199 9.22 -11.98 -23.06
C PRO A 199 10.47 -11.11 -23.21
N ILE A 200 10.51 -10.31 -24.28
CA ILE A 200 11.65 -9.42 -24.58
C ILE A 200 11.26 -7.94 -24.61
N ALA A 201 9.96 -7.68 -24.52
CA ALA A 201 9.40 -6.39 -24.88
C ALA A 201 9.36 -5.36 -23.74
N GLY A 202 9.77 -5.68 -22.53
CA GLY A 202 9.74 -4.64 -21.50
C GLY A 202 9.66 -5.11 -20.05
N GLY A 203 9.39 -4.16 -19.16
CA GLY A 203 9.29 -4.34 -17.74
C GLY A 203 10.57 -4.93 -17.12
N ALA A 204 10.42 -5.77 -16.11
CA ALA A 204 11.55 -6.40 -15.41
C ALA A 204 12.50 -7.20 -16.34
N TYR A 205 12.03 -7.68 -17.47
CA TYR A 205 12.87 -8.47 -18.39
C TYR A 205 14.00 -7.65 -19.01
N LEU A 206 13.76 -6.38 -19.37
CA LEU A 206 14.79 -5.46 -19.88
C LEU A 206 15.89 -5.20 -18.85
N ARG A 207 15.58 -5.25 -17.57
CA ARG A 207 16.52 -4.95 -16.47
C ARG A 207 17.23 -6.19 -15.92
N GLN A 208 16.62 -7.37 -16.00
CA GLN A 208 17.11 -8.57 -15.31
C GLN A 208 17.97 -9.47 -16.21
N PHE A 209 17.66 -9.53 -17.50
CA PHE A 209 18.45 -10.31 -18.43
C PHE A 209 19.68 -9.51 -18.94
N PRO A 210 20.75 -10.20 -19.35
CA PRO A 210 21.89 -9.54 -20.01
C PRO A 210 21.42 -8.73 -21.23
N HIS A 211 21.75 -7.45 -21.25
CA HIS A 211 21.28 -6.53 -22.29
C HIS A 211 21.61 -7.01 -23.71
N ALA A 212 22.82 -7.56 -23.93
CA ALA A 212 23.22 -8.11 -25.22
C ALA A 212 22.29 -9.24 -25.72
N LEU A 213 21.78 -10.07 -24.79
CA LEU A 213 20.87 -11.15 -25.16
C LEU A 213 19.51 -10.61 -25.59
N ILE A 214 18.96 -9.68 -24.80
CA ILE A 214 17.66 -9.04 -25.10
C ILE A 214 17.74 -8.22 -26.37
N SER A 215 18.80 -7.43 -26.56
CA SER A 215 19.01 -6.64 -27.77
C SER A 215 19.06 -7.53 -29.01
N ARG A 216 19.81 -8.66 -28.96
CA ARG A 216 19.85 -9.62 -30.06
C ARG A 216 18.47 -10.24 -30.34
N ALA A 217 17.71 -10.56 -29.32
CA ALA A 217 16.37 -11.13 -29.48
C ALA A 217 15.37 -10.10 -30.09
N ILE A 218 15.48 -8.82 -29.70
CA ILE A 218 14.71 -7.72 -30.28
C ILE A 218 15.13 -7.49 -31.74
N ASP A 219 16.44 -7.46 -32.04
CA ASP A 219 16.93 -7.34 -33.42
C ASP A 219 16.44 -8.50 -34.30
N GLN A 220 16.39 -9.71 -33.76
CA GLN A 220 15.84 -10.85 -34.48
C GLN A 220 14.32 -10.68 -34.73
N TRP A 221 13.56 -10.22 -33.75
CA TRP A 221 12.13 -9.93 -33.93
C TRP A 221 11.91 -8.93 -35.07
N VAL A 222 12.57 -7.77 -34.97
CA VAL A 222 12.44 -6.68 -35.94
C VAL A 222 12.79 -7.12 -37.38
N ARG A 223 13.80 -7.96 -37.53
CA ARG A 223 14.22 -8.46 -38.85
C ARG A 223 13.34 -9.57 -39.42
N GLN A 224 12.77 -10.41 -38.56
CA GLN A 224 12.11 -11.64 -38.99
C GLN A 224 10.58 -11.59 -38.92
N GLN A 225 10.01 -10.67 -38.15
CA GLN A 225 8.57 -10.63 -37.94
C GLN A 225 7.94 -9.42 -38.67
N ARG A 226 6.79 -9.66 -39.30
CA ARG A 226 5.98 -8.59 -39.91
C ARG A 226 5.11 -7.86 -38.86
N SER A 227 4.85 -8.49 -37.69
CA SER A 227 4.13 -7.87 -36.60
C SER A 227 5.01 -6.81 -35.93
N PRO A 228 4.46 -5.64 -35.55
CA PRO A 228 5.23 -4.61 -34.88
C PRO A 228 5.81 -5.12 -33.55
N LEU A 229 6.98 -4.65 -33.18
CA LEU A 229 7.50 -4.84 -31.83
C LEU A 229 6.65 -3.99 -30.87
N VAL A 230 5.95 -4.62 -29.93
CA VAL A 230 5.25 -3.91 -28.85
C VAL A 230 6.18 -3.87 -27.63
N MET A 231 6.79 -2.72 -27.37
CA MET A 231 7.64 -2.50 -26.20
C MET A 231 6.84 -1.83 -25.09
N TYR A 232 7.13 -2.20 -23.81
CA TYR A 232 6.45 -1.56 -22.68
C TYR A 232 7.38 -1.34 -21.48
N PHE A 233 7.04 -0.34 -20.67
CA PHE A 233 7.60 -0.14 -19.33
C PHE A 233 6.57 0.63 -18.46
N HIS A 234 6.87 0.75 -17.18
CA HIS A 234 6.03 1.46 -16.23
C HIS A 234 6.71 2.77 -15.82
N VAL A 235 5.98 3.85 -15.63
CA VAL A 235 6.56 5.14 -15.25
C VAL A 235 7.40 5.05 -13.97
N TRP A 236 7.02 4.22 -13.00
CA TRP A 236 7.78 4.02 -11.77
C TRP A 236 9.15 3.34 -11.98
N GLU A 237 9.41 2.72 -13.13
CA GLU A 237 10.73 2.15 -13.46
C GLU A 237 11.77 3.23 -13.77
N LEU A 238 11.35 4.48 -13.93
CA LEU A 238 12.24 5.66 -14.03
C LEU A 238 12.42 6.41 -12.70
N ASP A 239 11.87 5.90 -11.60
CA ASP A 239 12.15 6.43 -10.26
C ASP A 239 13.55 5.98 -9.83
N PRO A 240 14.51 6.91 -9.57
CA PRO A 240 15.85 6.54 -9.13
C PRO A 240 15.87 5.91 -7.72
N GLU A 241 14.89 6.25 -6.89
CA GLU A 241 14.81 5.86 -5.48
C GLU A 241 13.37 5.46 -5.08
N PRO A 242 12.82 4.38 -5.68
CA PRO A 242 11.45 3.99 -5.36
C PRO A 242 11.37 3.45 -3.93
N PRO A 243 10.34 3.82 -3.15
CA PRO A 243 10.09 3.24 -1.84
C PRO A 243 9.98 1.72 -1.91
N LYS A 244 10.66 1.03 -0.99
CA LYS A 244 10.71 -0.44 -1.00
C LYS A 244 9.60 -1.04 -0.14
N ILE A 245 8.75 -1.88 -0.74
CA ILE A 245 7.75 -2.69 -0.02
C ILE A 245 8.47 -3.88 0.60
N THR A 246 8.90 -3.70 1.85
CA THR A 246 9.75 -4.67 2.57
C THR A 246 9.00 -5.92 3.01
N ALA A 247 7.67 -5.88 3.08
CA ALA A 247 6.83 -7.04 3.34
C ALA A 247 6.84 -8.10 2.22
N ALA A 248 7.21 -7.71 1.01
CA ALA A 248 7.23 -8.62 -0.12
C ALA A 248 8.33 -9.68 0.03
N PRO A 249 8.10 -10.93 -0.47
CA PRO A 249 9.13 -11.97 -0.49
C PRO A 249 10.39 -11.51 -1.23
N GLY A 250 11.58 -11.98 -0.80
CA GLY A 250 12.87 -11.53 -1.34
C GLY A 250 12.99 -11.69 -2.87
N HIS A 251 12.45 -12.77 -3.46
CA HIS A 251 12.42 -12.94 -4.92
C HIS A 251 11.56 -11.88 -5.62
N THR A 252 10.46 -11.45 -4.97
CA THR A 252 9.60 -10.37 -5.48
C THR A 252 10.34 -9.03 -5.41
N GLN A 253 11.00 -8.74 -4.28
CA GLN A 253 11.81 -7.53 -4.12
C GLN A 253 12.94 -7.49 -5.16
N MET A 254 13.67 -8.60 -5.35
CA MET A 254 14.72 -8.70 -6.35
C MET A 254 14.17 -8.42 -7.77
N ARG A 255 13.04 -9.02 -8.12
CA ARG A 255 12.41 -8.79 -9.43
C ARG A 255 11.96 -7.35 -9.62
N GLN A 256 11.45 -6.70 -8.56
CA GLN A 256 10.90 -5.35 -8.62
C GLN A 256 12.00 -4.27 -8.70
N TYR A 257 13.05 -4.40 -7.88
CA TYR A 257 14.00 -3.30 -7.65
C TYR A 257 15.36 -3.49 -8.31
N ARG A 258 15.73 -4.71 -8.75
CA ARG A 258 17.06 -4.97 -9.32
C ARG A 258 17.28 -4.18 -10.61
N ASN A 259 18.44 -3.51 -10.71
CA ASN A 259 18.90 -2.75 -11.86
C ASN A 259 17.92 -1.66 -12.35
N ILE A 260 17.09 -1.10 -11.44
CA ILE A 260 16.13 -0.05 -11.81
C ILE A 260 16.87 1.21 -12.29
N GLU A 261 18.03 1.47 -11.73
CA GLU A 261 18.92 2.58 -12.09
C GLU A 261 19.43 2.53 -13.55
N LYS A 262 19.38 1.35 -14.17
CA LYS A 262 19.80 1.16 -15.57
C LYS A 262 18.70 1.44 -16.59
N MET A 263 17.44 1.56 -16.12
CA MET A 263 16.30 1.67 -17.03
C MET A 263 16.36 2.89 -17.96
N PRO A 264 16.76 4.08 -17.50
CA PRO A 264 16.88 5.24 -18.40
C PRO A 264 17.87 5.01 -19.54
N ALA A 265 19.01 4.40 -19.28
CA ALA A 265 20.02 4.12 -20.31
C ALA A 265 19.55 3.05 -21.30
N ILE A 266 18.84 2.02 -20.81
CA ILE A 266 18.25 0.97 -21.64
C ILE A 266 17.20 1.55 -22.58
N LEU A 267 16.31 2.42 -22.08
CA LEU A 267 15.30 3.05 -22.92
C LEU A 267 15.92 3.97 -23.98
N ARG A 268 16.90 4.82 -23.61
CA ARG A 268 17.61 5.65 -24.59
C ARG A 268 18.21 4.83 -25.73
N HIS A 269 18.81 3.68 -25.43
CA HIS A 269 19.35 2.78 -26.45
C HIS A 269 18.29 2.33 -27.46
N TYR A 270 17.09 1.95 -27.01
CA TYR A 270 16.04 1.47 -27.92
C TYR A 270 15.32 2.61 -28.64
N LEU A 271 15.12 3.76 -27.98
CA LEU A 271 14.51 4.96 -28.60
C LEU A 271 15.37 5.51 -29.74
N GLN A 272 16.70 5.44 -29.63
CA GLN A 272 17.63 5.83 -30.70
C GLN A 272 17.63 4.85 -31.86
N ARG A 273 17.38 3.56 -31.59
CA ARG A 273 17.59 2.48 -32.56
C ARG A 273 16.39 2.17 -33.41
N TYR A 274 15.18 2.31 -32.88
CA TYR A 274 13.95 1.92 -33.53
C TYR A 274 12.95 3.06 -33.62
N PRO A 275 12.23 3.21 -34.76
CA PRO A 275 11.13 4.18 -34.86
C PRO A 275 9.91 3.65 -34.12
N PHE A 276 9.43 4.41 -33.14
CA PHE A 276 8.23 4.09 -32.35
C PHE A 276 7.11 5.05 -32.65
N GLU A 277 5.86 4.56 -32.48
CA GLU A 277 4.62 5.34 -32.59
C GLU A 277 3.56 4.83 -31.62
N PRO A 278 2.49 5.63 -31.33
CA PRO A 278 1.32 5.16 -30.58
C PRO A 278 0.52 4.11 -31.35
N ILE A 279 -0.21 3.25 -30.64
CA ILE A 279 -1.07 2.22 -31.28
C ILE A 279 -2.17 2.88 -32.11
N ARG A 280 -2.79 3.95 -31.61
CA ARG A 280 -3.82 4.71 -32.34
C ARG A 280 -3.31 5.20 -33.69
N GLU A 281 -2.13 5.81 -33.75
CA GLU A 281 -1.50 6.29 -34.97
C GLU A 281 -1.19 5.14 -35.93
N HIS A 282 -0.64 4.03 -35.42
CA HIS A 282 -0.38 2.81 -36.18
C HIS A 282 -1.64 2.26 -36.87
N MET A 283 -2.78 2.35 -36.19
CA MET A 283 -4.09 1.96 -36.75
C MET A 283 -4.71 3.00 -37.69
N GLY A 284 -4.10 4.15 -37.89
CA GLY A 284 -4.65 5.26 -38.69
C GLY A 284 -5.87 5.91 -38.06
N LEU A 285 -6.07 5.80 -36.75
CA LEU A 285 -7.19 6.37 -36.03
C LEU A 285 -6.89 7.81 -35.58
N ALA A 286 -7.71 8.77 -35.99
CA ALA A 286 -7.58 10.15 -35.54
C ALA A 286 -8.08 10.33 -34.10
N PRO A 287 -7.48 11.21 -33.29
CA PRO A 287 -8.03 11.60 -32.00
C PRO A 287 -9.43 12.20 -32.15
N GLN A 288 -10.38 11.73 -31.35
CA GLN A 288 -11.74 12.23 -31.31
C GLN A 288 -11.99 12.95 -30.00
N ALA A 289 -12.42 14.22 -30.09
CA ALA A 289 -12.82 14.96 -28.91
C ALA A 289 -14.15 14.41 -28.37
N VAL A 290 -14.27 14.34 -27.04
CA VAL A 290 -15.50 13.98 -26.35
C VAL A 290 -15.89 15.11 -25.40
N GLN A 291 -17.21 15.32 -25.23
CA GLN A 291 -17.67 16.19 -24.15
C GLN A 291 -17.60 15.38 -22.85
N PRO A 292 -16.82 15.85 -21.86
CA PRO A 292 -16.70 15.14 -20.58
C PRO A 292 -18.08 15.06 -19.91
N ARG A 293 -18.55 13.87 -19.59
CA ARG A 293 -19.69 13.69 -18.70
C ARG A 293 -19.28 14.14 -17.29
N ALA A 294 -20.12 14.95 -16.64
CA ALA A 294 -19.93 15.28 -15.23
C ALA A 294 -19.75 13.98 -14.42
N LYS A 295 -18.90 13.99 -13.39
CA LYS A 295 -18.88 12.87 -12.44
C LYS A 295 -20.31 12.60 -12.03
N SER A 296 -20.82 11.41 -12.30
CA SER A 296 -22.03 10.93 -11.64
C SER A 296 -21.68 10.93 -10.15
N THR A 297 -22.14 11.94 -9.45
CA THR A 297 -22.19 11.93 -7.99
C THR A 297 -23.21 10.83 -7.67
N ILE A 298 -22.75 9.58 -7.60
CA ILE A 298 -23.40 8.65 -6.71
C ILE A 298 -23.20 9.35 -5.37
N GLN A 299 -24.22 10.08 -4.92
CA GLN A 299 -24.38 10.38 -3.52
C GLN A 299 -24.35 9.00 -2.86
N VAL A 300 -23.17 8.55 -2.46
CA VAL A 300 -23.10 7.72 -1.28
C VAL A 300 -23.75 8.63 -0.26
N ASP A 301 -24.98 8.31 0.10
CA ASP A 301 -25.62 8.91 1.26
C ASP A 301 -24.65 8.68 2.42
N ALA A 302 -23.71 9.61 2.55
CA ALA A 302 -23.07 9.89 3.79
C ALA A 302 -24.23 10.40 4.65
N ALA A 303 -24.88 9.49 5.34
CA ALA A 303 -25.70 9.80 6.50
C ALA A 303 -24.75 10.41 7.56
N HIS A 304 -24.15 11.53 7.22
CA HIS A 304 -23.56 12.46 8.15
C HIS A 304 -24.73 13.29 8.67
N GLY A 305 -25.44 12.70 9.64
CA GLY A 305 -26.28 13.48 10.51
C GLY A 305 -25.44 14.66 10.98
N THR A 306 -25.97 15.86 10.84
CA THR A 306 -25.39 17.10 11.38
C THR A 306 -24.99 16.80 12.82
N PRO A 307 -23.70 16.94 13.23
CA PRO A 307 -23.30 16.59 14.59
C PRO A 307 -23.94 17.58 15.54
N THR A 308 -24.97 17.12 16.27
CA THR A 308 -25.64 17.90 17.32
C THR A 308 -24.95 17.75 18.67
N GLY A 309 -23.73 17.20 18.73
CA GLY A 309 -22.99 16.95 19.98
C GLY A 309 -21.61 17.62 19.98
N GLN A 310 -21.14 18.01 21.18
CA GLN A 310 -19.79 18.49 21.40
C GLN A 310 -18.78 17.38 21.01
N ARG A 311 -17.85 17.68 20.10
CA ARG A 311 -16.78 16.74 19.69
C ARG A 311 -15.93 16.35 20.88
N LYS A 312 -15.64 15.05 21.05
CA LYS A 312 -14.80 14.58 22.15
C LYS A 312 -13.32 14.85 21.85
N PRO A 313 -12.57 15.54 22.72
CA PRO A 313 -11.15 15.77 22.52
C PRO A 313 -10.36 14.48 22.74
N VAL A 314 -9.50 14.13 21.76
CA VAL A 314 -8.66 12.91 21.75
C VAL A 314 -7.26 13.26 21.30
N THR A 315 -6.23 12.77 22.02
CA THR A 315 -4.84 12.90 21.60
C THR A 315 -4.31 11.57 21.05
N LEU A 316 -3.74 11.60 19.84
CA LEU A 316 -3.00 10.48 19.27
C LEU A 316 -1.52 10.61 19.61
N VAL A 317 -0.95 9.61 20.26
CA VAL A 317 0.48 9.51 20.61
C VAL A 317 1.17 8.58 19.62
N ILE A 318 2.18 9.08 18.93
CA ILE A 318 2.89 8.37 17.89
C ILE A 318 4.39 8.28 18.25
N PRO A 319 4.88 7.15 18.79
CA PRO A 319 6.29 6.93 19.01
C PRO A 319 7.02 6.67 17.68
N CYS A 320 8.11 7.38 17.44
CA CYS A 320 8.91 7.28 16.22
C CYS A 320 10.38 6.98 16.58
N TYR A 321 11.02 6.04 15.85
CA TYR A 321 12.45 5.77 15.98
C TYR A 321 13.06 5.29 14.66
N ASN A 322 13.83 6.15 13.98
CA ASN A 322 14.41 5.90 12.67
C ASN A 322 13.33 5.48 11.64
N GLU A 323 12.31 6.30 11.44
CA GLU A 323 11.12 6.01 10.63
C GLU A 323 10.93 7.01 9.48
N GLN A 324 11.96 7.79 9.09
CA GLN A 324 11.85 8.83 8.06
C GLN A 324 11.13 8.37 6.78
N ASN A 325 11.37 7.13 6.33
CA ASN A 325 10.79 6.57 5.11
C ASN A 325 9.31 6.14 5.23
N VAL A 326 8.77 6.12 6.45
CA VAL A 326 7.38 5.70 6.74
C VAL A 326 6.49 6.92 6.95
N LEU A 327 7.06 8.07 7.29
CA LEU A 327 6.32 9.28 7.64
C LEU A 327 5.35 9.77 6.55
N PRO A 328 5.67 9.73 5.24
CA PRO A 328 4.70 10.08 4.20
C PRO A 328 3.45 9.19 4.23
N TYR A 329 3.63 7.88 4.44
CA TYR A 329 2.53 6.91 4.57
C TYR A 329 1.67 7.20 5.81
N LEU A 330 2.31 7.48 6.94
CA LEU A 330 1.63 7.89 8.18
C LEU A 330 0.84 9.20 7.98
N ALA A 331 1.44 10.21 7.35
CA ALA A 331 0.80 11.50 7.14
C ALA A 331 -0.48 11.39 6.29
N ASN A 332 -0.41 10.66 5.18
CA ASN A 332 -1.57 10.41 4.33
C ASN A 332 -2.66 9.65 5.09
N THR A 333 -2.27 8.65 5.90
CA THR A 333 -3.20 7.90 6.74
C THR A 333 -3.87 8.80 7.78
N LEU A 334 -3.10 9.60 8.53
CA LEU A 334 -3.64 10.48 9.56
C LEU A 334 -4.51 11.60 8.99
N ARG A 335 -4.19 12.13 7.79
CA ARG A 335 -5.04 13.11 7.11
C ARG A 335 -6.42 12.55 6.82
N LYS A 336 -6.49 11.30 6.33
CA LYS A 336 -7.75 10.60 6.06
C LYS A 336 -8.52 10.35 7.35
N VAL A 337 -7.83 9.85 8.38
CA VAL A 337 -8.43 9.63 9.73
C VAL A 337 -8.98 10.93 10.30
N ALA A 338 -8.24 12.04 10.19
CA ALA A 338 -8.71 13.35 10.67
C ALA A 338 -10.04 13.75 10.03
N GLY A 339 -10.13 13.63 8.69
CA GLY A 339 -11.37 13.93 7.97
C GLY A 339 -12.52 13.01 8.36
N ASP A 340 -12.25 11.70 8.47
CA ASP A 340 -13.29 10.70 8.79
C ASP A 340 -13.75 10.75 10.26
N PHE A 341 -12.96 11.35 11.16
CA PHE A 341 -13.27 11.47 12.59
C PHE A 341 -13.83 12.85 12.99
N ASP A 342 -13.72 13.84 12.11
CA ASP A 342 -14.06 15.23 12.42
C ASP A 342 -15.49 15.45 12.95
N ALA A 343 -16.43 14.60 12.55
CA ALA A 343 -17.80 14.65 13.03
C ALA A 343 -17.96 14.29 14.53
N SER A 344 -17.06 13.46 15.09
CA SER A 344 -17.19 12.86 16.42
C SER A 344 -16.09 13.27 17.39
N TYR A 345 -14.87 13.54 16.88
CA TYR A 345 -13.69 13.73 17.68
C TYR A 345 -12.92 14.99 17.29
N GLU A 346 -12.34 15.66 18.28
CA GLU A 346 -11.39 16.74 18.09
C GLU A 346 -9.98 16.19 18.31
N LEU A 347 -9.28 15.88 17.19
CA LEU A 347 -7.98 15.22 17.24
C LEU A 347 -6.84 16.21 17.52
N SER A 348 -5.91 15.80 18.36
CA SER A 348 -4.58 16.39 18.55
C SER A 348 -3.51 15.29 18.49
N TYR A 349 -2.26 15.65 18.24
CA TYR A 349 -1.20 14.71 17.96
C TYR A 349 0.04 15.02 18.80
N VAL A 350 0.63 13.98 19.40
CA VAL A 350 1.93 14.07 20.06
C VAL A 350 2.87 13.07 19.40
N PHE A 351 3.82 13.58 18.66
CA PHE A 351 4.88 12.79 18.04
C PHE A 351 6.08 12.73 18.99
N VAL A 352 6.53 11.52 19.33
CA VAL A 352 7.66 11.32 20.22
C VAL A 352 8.80 10.67 19.46
N ASP A 353 9.82 11.46 19.10
CA ASP A 353 11.07 10.96 18.53
C ASP A 353 11.94 10.35 19.64
N ASP A 354 12.07 9.03 19.63
CA ASP A 354 12.79 8.27 20.65
C ASP A 354 14.31 8.23 20.37
N GLY A 355 14.91 9.39 20.12
CA GLY A 355 16.35 9.53 19.89
C GLY A 355 16.80 8.94 18.55
N SER A 356 16.09 9.26 17.46
CA SER A 356 16.46 8.81 16.11
C SER A 356 17.83 9.31 15.68
N SER A 357 18.57 8.46 14.96
CA SER A 357 19.87 8.74 14.36
C SER A 357 19.80 9.08 12.85
N ASP A 358 18.63 8.90 12.23
CA ASP A 358 18.33 9.31 10.87
C ASP A 358 17.58 10.67 10.87
N ASP A 359 17.08 11.10 9.71
CA ASP A 359 16.38 12.38 9.55
C ASP A 359 14.91 12.35 10.03
N THR A 360 14.52 11.38 10.87
CA THR A 360 13.13 11.24 11.38
C THR A 360 12.65 12.54 12.04
N TRP A 361 13.48 13.18 12.89
CA TRP A 361 13.10 14.41 13.59
C TRP A 361 12.76 15.56 12.64
N GLN A 362 13.62 15.82 11.66
CA GLN A 362 13.43 16.85 10.64
C GLN A 362 12.22 16.53 9.77
N ALA A 363 12.07 15.26 9.38
CA ALA A 363 10.97 14.80 8.56
C ALA A 363 9.61 14.89 9.29
N LEU A 364 9.56 14.65 10.62
CA LEU A 364 8.35 14.86 11.42
C LEU A 364 7.88 16.33 11.33
N HIS A 365 8.77 17.27 11.54
CA HIS A 365 8.42 18.70 11.44
C HIS A 365 8.00 19.09 10.02
N ALA A 366 8.77 18.67 9.01
CA ALA A 366 8.46 18.99 7.62
C ALA A 366 7.11 18.41 7.18
N GLN A 367 6.77 17.20 7.63
CA GLN A 367 5.58 16.49 7.18
C GLN A 367 4.30 16.88 7.93
N PHE A 368 4.40 17.19 9.23
CA PHE A 368 3.20 17.33 10.08
C PHE A 368 2.89 18.75 10.54
N SER A 369 3.87 19.68 10.57
CA SER A 369 3.63 21.04 11.07
C SER A 369 2.54 21.82 10.32
N THR A 370 2.34 21.50 9.03
CA THR A 370 1.32 22.16 8.17
C THR A 370 0.19 21.23 7.76
N THR A 371 0.37 19.92 7.93
CA THR A 371 -0.56 18.91 7.40
C THR A 371 -1.69 18.58 8.37
N LEU A 372 -1.40 18.60 9.65
CA LEU A 372 -2.36 18.30 10.73
C LEU A 372 -2.46 19.48 11.70
N ALA A 373 -3.65 19.70 12.25
CA ALA A 373 -3.85 20.68 13.31
C ALA A 373 -3.36 20.12 14.66
N ARG A 374 -2.86 21.01 15.54
CA ARG A 374 -2.54 20.68 16.96
C ARG A 374 -1.52 19.57 17.14
N CYS A 375 -0.38 19.68 16.45
CA CYS A 375 0.76 18.79 16.61
C CYS A 375 1.71 19.31 17.70
N GLU A 376 2.14 18.41 18.59
CA GLU A 376 3.22 18.61 19.55
C GLU A 376 4.32 17.62 19.25
N PHE A 377 5.58 18.06 19.30
CA PHE A 377 6.76 17.25 19.00
C PHE A 377 7.65 17.16 20.23
N VAL A 378 7.94 15.96 20.67
CA VAL A 378 8.80 15.68 21.83
C VAL A 378 9.96 14.84 21.35
N ARG A 379 11.18 15.12 21.82
CA ARG A 379 12.37 14.36 21.47
C ARG A 379 13.09 13.85 22.70
N HIS A 380 13.47 12.56 22.70
CA HIS A 380 14.41 12.00 23.66
C HIS A 380 15.85 12.22 23.19
N GLU A 381 16.78 12.51 24.09
CA GLU A 381 18.21 12.65 23.77
C GLU A 381 18.81 11.34 23.26
N THR A 382 18.33 10.22 23.80
CA THR A 382 18.76 8.87 23.42
C THR A 382 17.56 7.93 23.31
N ASN A 383 17.71 6.81 22.59
CA ASN A 383 16.67 5.81 22.51
C ASN A 383 16.34 5.22 23.89
N ARG A 384 15.15 5.49 24.38
CA ARG A 384 14.60 5.00 25.65
C ARG A 384 13.68 3.80 25.48
N GLY A 385 13.18 3.56 24.27
CA GLY A 385 12.29 2.47 23.91
C GLY A 385 10.82 2.85 23.82
N VAL A 386 10.06 2.05 23.07
CA VAL A 386 8.69 2.37 22.65
C VAL A 386 7.73 2.64 23.83
N ALA A 387 7.80 1.88 24.92
CA ALA A 387 6.93 2.11 26.08
C ALA A 387 7.23 3.43 26.78
N ALA A 388 8.52 3.80 26.88
CA ALA A 388 8.91 5.11 27.41
C ALA A 388 8.43 6.25 26.52
N ALA A 389 8.51 6.10 25.19
CA ALA A 389 8.02 7.07 24.24
C ALA A 389 6.48 7.23 24.32
N ILE A 390 5.74 6.12 24.42
CA ILE A 390 4.29 6.14 24.62
C ILE A 390 3.94 6.88 25.91
N LEU A 391 4.59 6.54 27.03
CA LEU A 391 4.30 7.16 28.33
C LEU A 391 4.68 8.66 28.34
N THR A 392 5.78 9.04 27.68
CA THR A 392 6.14 10.46 27.48
C THR A 392 5.04 11.20 26.73
N GLY A 393 4.52 10.61 25.64
CA GLY A 393 3.42 11.20 24.88
C GLY A 393 2.12 11.27 25.68
N ILE A 394 1.78 10.26 26.48
CA ILE A 394 0.59 10.28 27.37
C ILE A 394 0.70 11.42 28.40
N ARG A 395 1.90 11.64 28.96
CA ARG A 395 2.14 12.73 29.92
C ARG A 395 2.05 14.11 29.27
N ALA A 396 2.54 14.26 28.05
CA ALA A 396 2.47 15.49 27.26
C ALA A 396 1.02 15.81 26.79
N ALA A 397 0.19 14.79 26.57
CA ALA A 397 -1.18 14.96 26.11
C ALA A 397 -2.01 15.82 27.08
N ARG A 398 -2.89 16.66 26.52
CA ARG A 398 -3.76 17.57 27.28
C ARG A 398 -5.20 17.08 27.41
N THR A 399 -5.55 16.01 26.71
CA THR A 399 -6.89 15.42 26.71
C THR A 399 -6.96 14.23 27.66
N GLU A 400 -8.15 13.91 28.15
CA GLU A 400 -8.34 12.73 29.01
C GLU A 400 -8.32 11.43 28.21
N ILE A 401 -8.80 11.45 26.97
CA ILE A 401 -8.72 10.30 26.06
C ILE A 401 -7.42 10.41 25.26
N VAL A 402 -6.54 9.43 25.42
CA VAL A 402 -5.27 9.35 24.70
C VAL A 402 -5.18 8.00 24.00
N CYS A 403 -4.78 7.99 22.73
CA CYS A 403 -4.60 6.75 21.98
C CYS A 403 -3.15 6.63 21.50
N SER A 404 -2.51 5.48 21.71
CA SER A 404 -1.22 5.19 21.08
C SER A 404 -1.41 4.43 19.78
N ILE A 405 -0.69 4.83 18.75
CA ILE A 405 -0.68 4.19 17.42
C ILE A 405 0.76 3.98 16.96
N ASP A 406 0.99 2.88 16.24
CA ASP A 406 2.30 2.60 15.65
C ASP A 406 2.56 3.51 14.44
N CYS A 407 3.78 4.05 14.33
CA CYS A 407 4.19 4.93 13.24
C CYS A 407 4.03 4.26 11.85
N ASP A 408 4.16 2.94 11.76
CA ASP A 408 4.06 2.17 10.52
C ASP A 408 2.62 1.74 10.15
N CYS A 409 1.63 2.13 10.95
CA CYS A 409 0.21 1.79 10.76
C CYS A 409 -0.04 0.28 10.59
N THR A 410 0.72 -0.60 11.27
CA THR A 410 0.43 -2.04 11.30
C THR A 410 -0.94 -2.36 11.86
N TYR A 411 -1.46 -1.50 12.72
CA TYR A 411 -2.90 -1.35 12.97
C TYR A 411 -3.41 -0.13 12.21
N ASP A 412 -4.50 -0.31 11.46
CA ASP A 412 -5.18 0.81 10.82
C ASP A 412 -5.73 1.77 11.88
N PRO A 413 -5.30 3.04 11.93
CA PRO A 413 -5.82 4.01 12.90
C PRO A 413 -7.33 4.22 12.85
N HIS A 414 -8.02 3.90 11.74
CA HIS A 414 -9.48 3.93 11.70
C HIS A 414 -10.14 2.98 12.71
N GLN A 415 -9.45 1.93 13.15
CA GLN A 415 -9.95 1.00 14.17
C GLN A 415 -10.12 1.68 15.55
N LEU A 416 -9.58 2.90 15.74
CA LEU A 416 -9.84 3.69 16.95
C LEU A 416 -11.34 4.02 17.14
N ARG A 417 -12.14 4.01 16.05
CA ARG A 417 -13.60 4.14 16.14
C ARG A 417 -14.24 3.07 17.03
N ASP A 418 -13.64 1.89 17.07
CA ASP A 418 -14.14 0.76 17.85
C ASP A 418 -13.52 0.69 19.26
N LEU A 419 -12.33 1.29 19.45
CA LEU A 419 -11.65 1.32 20.75
C LEU A 419 -12.16 2.46 21.64
N ILE A 420 -12.22 3.69 21.12
CA ILE A 420 -12.54 4.89 21.92
C ILE A 420 -13.89 4.78 22.63
N PRO A 421 -14.99 4.31 21.98
CA PRO A 421 -16.28 4.19 22.67
C PRO A 421 -16.30 3.21 23.84
N LYS A 422 -15.37 2.26 23.90
CA LYS A 422 -15.24 1.29 25.00
C LYS A 422 -14.48 1.81 26.21
N LEU A 423 -13.92 3.01 26.10
CA LEU A 423 -13.28 3.70 27.21
C LEU A 423 -14.34 4.38 28.11
N ASP A 424 -15.29 3.58 28.59
CA ASP A 424 -16.36 4.00 29.47
C ASP A 424 -15.87 4.36 30.88
N GLU A 425 -16.79 4.80 31.77
CA GLU A 425 -16.45 5.04 33.16
C GLU A 425 -15.88 3.79 33.84
N GLY A 426 -14.76 3.99 34.53
CA GLY A 426 -14.03 2.91 35.21
C GLY A 426 -13.14 2.05 34.32
N VAL A 427 -13.06 2.26 32.99
CA VAL A 427 -12.10 1.60 32.11
C VAL A 427 -10.84 2.45 31.97
N ALA A 428 -9.70 1.93 32.40
CA ALA A 428 -8.41 2.61 32.31
C ALA A 428 -7.78 2.48 30.92
N VAL A 429 -7.90 1.31 30.28
CA VAL A 429 -7.29 1.00 28.99
C VAL A 429 -8.19 0.09 28.14
N VAL A 430 -8.31 0.41 26.87
CA VAL A 430 -8.83 -0.48 25.82
C VAL A 430 -7.67 -0.87 24.91
N THR A 431 -7.34 -2.16 24.83
CA THR A 431 -6.24 -2.67 24.00
C THR A 431 -6.75 -3.37 22.75
N ALA A 432 -6.14 -3.09 21.60
CA ALA A 432 -6.41 -3.86 20.38
C ALA A 432 -5.92 -5.30 20.51
N SER A 433 -6.76 -6.25 20.11
CA SER A 433 -6.50 -7.67 20.26
C SER A 433 -6.70 -8.44 18.96
N PRO A 434 -5.61 -8.66 18.17
CA PRO A 434 -5.68 -9.43 16.93
C PRO A 434 -5.81 -10.94 17.20
N TYR A 435 -5.51 -11.39 18.43
CA TYR A 435 -5.62 -12.80 18.85
C TYR A 435 -6.97 -13.13 19.50
N HIS A 436 -7.84 -12.14 19.69
CA HIS A 436 -9.23 -12.36 20.07
C HIS A 436 -9.93 -13.25 19.04
N PRO A 437 -10.90 -14.14 19.41
CA PRO A 437 -11.62 -14.98 18.45
C PRO A 437 -12.21 -14.23 17.23
N SER A 438 -12.64 -13.00 17.42
CA SER A 438 -13.12 -12.10 16.34
C SER A 438 -12.04 -11.19 15.75
N GLY A 439 -10.79 -11.26 16.22
CA GLY A 439 -9.66 -10.53 15.66
C GLY A 439 -9.07 -11.22 14.44
N ARG A 440 -8.24 -10.50 13.68
CA ARG A 440 -7.58 -11.06 12.49
C ARG A 440 -6.11 -10.64 12.43
N VAL A 441 -5.31 -11.51 11.82
CA VAL A 441 -3.91 -11.21 11.49
C VAL A 441 -3.69 -11.49 10.01
N LEU A 442 -3.22 -10.49 9.27
CA LEU A 442 -3.04 -10.56 7.83
C LEU A 442 -1.56 -10.51 7.46
N ASN A 443 -1.15 -11.42 6.60
CA ASN A 443 0.19 -11.45 5.99
C ASN A 443 1.39 -11.55 6.96
N VAL A 444 1.16 -11.93 8.22
CA VAL A 444 2.23 -12.11 9.23
C VAL A 444 2.75 -13.54 9.20
N PRO A 445 4.08 -13.77 9.22
CA PRO A 445 4.65 -15.12 9.20
C PRO A 445 4.18 -15.99 10.39
N GLY A 446 3.77 -17.24 10.11
CA GLY A 446 3.16 -18.16 11.10
C GLY A 446 4.01 -18.40 12.35
N TRP A 447 5.36 -18.46 12.22
CA TRP A 447 6.26 -18.64 13.36
C TRP A 447 6.23 -17.45 14.36
N ARG A 448 6.05 -16.19 13.86
CA ARG A 448 5.87 -15.02 14.73
C ARG A 448 4.55 -15.09 15.50
N LEU A 449 3.49 -15.56 14.82
CA LEU A 449 2.18 -15.78 15.47
C LEU A 449 2.27 -16.82 16.57
N PHE A 450 2.95 -17.93 16.33
CA PHE A 450 3.15 -18.99 17.33
C PHE A 450 3.83 -18.46 18.59
N LEU A 451 4.96 -17.74 18.44
CA LEU A 451 5.69 -17.15 19.56
C LEU A 451 4.84 -16.13 20.33
N SER A 452 4.13 -15.26 19.63
CA SER A 452 3.32 -14.21 20.26
C SER A 452 2.09 -14.78 20.99
N ARG A 453 1.43 -15.79 20.41
CA ARG A 453 0.32 -16.52 21.07
C ARG A 453 0.79 -17.30 22.30
N GLY A 454 1.95 -17.95 22.21
CA GLY A 454 2.57 -18.66 23.35
C GLY A 454 2.87 -17.71 24.52
N LEU A 455 3.40 -16.52 24.20
CA LEU A 455 3.66 -15.48 25.20
C LEU A 455 2.34 -14.98 25.82
N SER A 456 1.34 -14.69 25.03
CA SER A 456 0.01 -14.26 25.51
C SER A 456 -0.65 -15.32 26.40
N PHE A 457 -0.47 -16.61 26.09
CA PHE A 457 -0.94 -17.70 26.93
C PHE A 457 -0.28 -17.71 28.32
N MET A 458 1.05 -17.45 28.40
CA MET A 458 1.76 -17.36 29.68
C MET A 458 1.28 -16.16 30.52
N TYR A 459 1.13 -14.98 29.90
CA TYR A 459 0.59 -13.81 30.61
C TYR A 459 -0.82 -14.07 31.14
N ARG A 460 -1.69 -14.68 30.33
CA ARG A 460 -3.07 -15.01 30.70
C ARG A 460 -3.18 -15.87 31.97
N ARG A 461 -2.12 -16.66 32.29
CA ARG A 461 -2.10 -17.43 33.55
C ARG A 461 -1.84 -16.59 34.77
N LEU A 462 -1.14 -15.48 34.62
CA LEU A 462 -0.64 -14.64 35.72
C LEU A 462 -1.48 -13.38 35.96
N PHE A 463 -2.18 -12.88 34.96
CA PHE A 463 -3.07 -11.73 35.10
C PHE A 463 -4.38 -12.11 35.79
N THR A 464 -4.95 -11.16 36.56
CA THR A 464 -6.30 -11.26 37.11
C THR A 464 -7.33 -11.20 35.98
N GLN A 465 -7.18 -10.23 35.09
CA GLN A 465 -8.01 -10.07 33.89
C GLN A 465 -7.45 -10.86 32.71
N LYS A 466 -8.25 -11.78 32.16
CA LYS A 466 -7.82 -12.74 31.14
C LYS A 466 -7.93 -12.16 29.73
N LEU A 467 -6.83 -11.62 29.20
CA LEU A 467 -6.76 -11.04 27.87
C LEU A 467 -6.19 -12.05 26.83
N TYR A 468 -6.44 -11.81 25.56
CA TYR A 468 -5.84 -12.55 24.45
C TYR A 468 -4.55 -11.89 23.94
N THR A 469 -4.38 -10.55 24.13
CA THR A 469 -3.21 -9.81 23.65
C THR A 469 -2.67 -8.87 24.74
N TYR A 470 -1.37 -8.99 25.06
CA TYR A 470 -0.70 -8.18 26.08
C TYR A 470 0.35 -7.22 25.52
N THR A 471 0.78 -7.41 24.28
CA THR A 471 1.93 -6.71 23.67
C THR A 471 1.55 -5.73 22.56
N SER A 472 0.27 -5.42 22.38
CA SER A 472 -0.17 -4.42 21.42
C SER A 472 0.21 -3.02 21.88
N CYS A 473 0.79 -2.22 20.99
CA CYS A 473 1.01 -0.78 21.20
C CYS A 473 -0.23 0.05 20.81
N PHE A 474 -1.19 -0.54 20.12
CA PHE A 474 -2.39 0.14 19.67
C PHE A 474 -3.48 0.08 20.75
N ARG A 475 -3.65 1.19 21.47
CA ARG A 475 -4.51 1.27 22.66
C ARG A 475 -5.17 2.63 22.80
N ALA A 476 -6.33 2.65 23.48
CA ALA A 476 -6.93 3.87 24.02
C ALA A 476 -6.81 3.87 25.55
N TYR A 477 -6.45 5.00 26.13
CA TYR A 477 -6.16 5.17 27.55
C TYR A 477 -7.01 6.30 28.13
N ARG A 478 -7.38 6.15 29.39
CA ARG A 478 -7.78 7.25 30.26
C ARG A 478 -6.51 7.85 30.87
N ARG A 479 -6.15 9.08 30.49
CA ARG A 479 -4.88 9.71 30.85
C ARG A 479 -4.63 9.73 32.36
N SER A 480 -5.65 10.13 33.15
CA SER A 480 -5.57 10.19 34.62
C SER A 480 -5.22 8.84 35.26
N GLU A 481 -5.57 7.72 34.62
CA GLU A 481 -5.33 6.36 35.11
C GLU A 481 -3.95 5.79 34.72
N VAL A 482 -3.23 6.44 33.78
CA VAL A 482 -1.99 5.87 33.21
C VAL A 482 -0.78 6.79 33.36
N ALA A 483 -0.95 8.10 33.36
CA ALA A 483 0.16 9.07 33.33
C ALA A 483 1.11 8.98 34.55
N HIS A 484 0.64 8.47 35.70
CA HIS A 484 1.42 8.32 36.93
C HIS A 484 2.32 7.07 36.93
N LEU A 485 2.11 6.10 36.02
CA LEU A 485 2.84 4.84 36.00
C LEU A 485 4.35 5.07 35.82
N GLU A 486 5.14 4.31 36.56
CA GLU A 486 6.59 4.25 36.41
C GLU A 486 7.01 2.88 35.91
N LEU A 487 7.54 2.83 34.69
CA LEU A 487 7.96 1.60 34.05
C LEU A 487 9.43 1.30 34.35
N ARG A 488 9.71 0.04 34.72
CA ARG A 488 11.07 -0.48 34.83
C ARG A 488 11.64 -0.87 33.47
N GLU A 489 10.76 -1.37 32.60
CA GLU A 489 11.10 -1.78 31.24
C GLU A 489 10.58 -0.70 30.27
N THR A 490 11.46 -0.19 29.46
CA THR A 490 11.14 0.98 28.59
C THR A 490 10.89 0.61 27.13
N GLY A 491 11.31 -0.59 26.69
CA GLY A 491 11.10 -1.11 25.34
C GLY A 491 9.73 -1.79 25.16
N PHE A 492 9.63 -2.72 24.20
CA PHE A 492 8.40 -3.49 23.96
C PHE A 492 7.90 -4.26 25.19
N LEU A 493 8.80 -4.62 26.10
CA LEU A 493 8.46 -5.27 27.35
C LEU A 493 7.64 -4.35 28.26
N GLY A 494 7.95 -3.04 28.29
CA GLY A 494 7.24 -2.05 29.08
C GLY A 494 5.79 -1.88 28.64
N VAL A 495 5.44 -2.17 27.37
CA VAL A 495 4.06 -2.19 26.90
C VAL A 495 3.22 -3.25 27.62
N ALA A 496 3.80 -4.42 27.89
CA ALA A 496 3.16 -5.45 28.71
C ALA A 496 3.21 -5.10 30.21
N GLU A 497 4.32 -4.53 30.69
CA GLU A 497 4.47 -4.09 32.09
C GLU A 497 3.42 -3.04 32.46
N MET A 498 3.08 -2.12 31.58
CA MET A 498 1.99 -1.14 31.79
C MET A 498 0.67 -1.83 32.13
N LEU A 499 0.29 -2.89 31.41
CA LEU A 499 -0.91 -3.67 31.73
C LEU A 499 -0.75 -4.41 33.06
N VAL A 500 0.44 -4.93 33.37
CA VAL A 500 0.71 -5.60 34.67
C VAL A 500 0.47 -4.65 35.85
N LEU A 501 0.96 -3.42 35.73
CA LEU A 501 0.81 -2.41 36.78
C LEU A 501 -0.68 -2.05 36.98
N LEU A 502 -1.39 -1.80 35.90
CA LEU A 502 -2.82 -1.49 35.93
C LEU A 502 -3.67 -2.65 36.49
N ASP A 503 -3.37 -3.89 36.12
CA ASP A 503 -4.05 -5.09 36.66
C ASP A 503 -3.81 -5.22 38.19
N ARG A 504 -2.60 -4.91 38.67
CA ARG A 504 -2.25 -4.89 40.12
C ARG A 504 -2.94 -3.75 40.89
N GLU A 505 -3.14 -2.61 40.26
CA GLU A 505 -3.92 -1.49 40.83
C GLU A 505 -5.43 -1.74 40.77
N GLY A 506 -5.87 -2.89 40.26
CA GLY A 506 -7.27 -3.24 40.12
C GLY A 506 -8.00 -2.44 39.04
N ARG A 507 -7.25 -1.79 38.12
CA ARG A 507 -7.84 -1.01 37.03
C ARG A 507 -8.44 -1.90 35.97
N ARG A 508 -9.58 -1.52 35.44
CA ARG A 508 -10.30 -2.30 34.42
C ARG A 508 -9.62 -2.14 33.05
N ILE A 509 -9.27 -3.27 32.42
CA ILE A 509 -8.68 -3.36 31.08
C ILE A 509 -9.66 -4.09 30.17
N VAL A 510 -9.96 -3.53 29.01
CA VAL A 510 -10.89 -4.10 28.03
C VAL A 510 -10.15 -4.43 26.74
N GLU A 511 -10.51 -5.51 26.07
CA GLU A 511 -10.01 -5.86 24.73
C GLU A 511 -11.01 -5.49 23.66
N GLN A 512 -10.48 -4.95 22.55
CA GLN A 512 -11.21 -4.78 21.29
C GLN A 512 -10.62 -5.69 20.24
N PRO A 513 -11.42 -6.60 19.62
CA PRO A 513 -10.97 -7.33 18.44
C PRO A 513 -10.47 -6.37 17.37
N ALA A 514 -9.31 -6.67 16.80
CA ALA A 514 -8.66 -5.78 15.83
C ALA A 514 -8.01 -6.57 14.70
N VAL A 515 -7.70 -5.87 13.61
CA VAL A 515 -6.96 -6.42 12.46
C VAL A 515 -5.52 -5.91 12.56
N LEU A 516 -4.57 -6.85 12.64
CA LEU A 516 -3.14 -6.58 12.57
C LEU A 516 -2.64 -6.94 11.18
N GLU A 517 -2.00 -6.02 10.50
CA GLU A 517 -1.40 -6.22 9.19
C GLU A 517 0.14 -6.32 9.28
N VAL A 518 0.76 -6.87 8.23
CA VAL A 518 2.22 -6.84 8.14
C VAL A 518 2.71 -5.41 7.90
N ARG A 519 3.83 -5.04 8.50
CA ARG A 519 4.53 -3.79 8.20
C ARG A 519 4.95 -3.76 6.73
N LEU A 520 4.44 -2.80 5.96
CA LEU A 520 4.67 -2.71 4.51
C LEU A 520 6.01 -2.03 4.17
N LEU A 521 6.35 -0.95 4.90
CA LEU A 521 7.53 -0.11 4.68
C LEU A 521 8.50 -0.17 5.85
N GLY A 522 9.78 0.05 5.59
CA GLY A 522 10.83 0.05 6.62
C GLY A 522 11.17 -1.36 7.14
N GLN A 523 11.97 -1.43 8.21
CA GLN A 523 12.42 -2.69 8.80
C GLN A 523 12.05 -2.77 10.28
N SER A 524 11.63 -3.96 10.73
CA SER A 524 11.40 -4.21 12.16
C SER A 524 12.72 -4.16 12.94
N LYS A 525 12.78 -3.32 13.96
CA LYS A 525 13.98 -3.10 14.79
C LYS A 525 13.99 -3.98 16.04
N MET A 526 12.97 -4.83 16.23
CA MET A 526 12.83 -5.70 17.37
C MET A 526 13.87 -6.84 17.36
N LYS A 527 14.71 -6.92 18.38
CA LYS A 527 15.69 -8.00 18.60
C LYS A 527 15.00 -9.18 19.32
N LEU A 528 14.45 -10.13 18.54
CA LEU A 528 13.56 -11.19 18.99
C LEU A 528 14.07 -11.97 20.23
N ALA A 529 15.31 -12.46 20.22
CA ALA A 529 15.86 -13.25 21.34
C ALA A 529 15.95 -12.43 22.65
N ARG A 530 16.32 -11.15 22.56
CA ARG A 530 16.37 -10.23 23.70
C ARG A 530 14.98 -9.98 24.26
N THR A 531 14.00 -9.78 23.38
CA THR A 531 12.60 -9.55 23.74
C THR A 531 12.00 -10.76 24.43
N ILE A 532 12.17 -11.98 23.92
CA ILE A 532 11.71 -13.22 24.56
C ILE A 532 12.30 -13.39 25.96
N ARG A 533 13.64 -13.24 26.10
CA ARG A 533 14.30 -13.32 27.41
C ARG A 533 13.76 -12.27 28.39
N GLY A 534 13.47 -11.07 27.92
CA GLY A 534 12.87 -10.01 28.73
C GLY A 534 11.48 -10.39 29.23
N HIS A 535 10.60 -10.91 28.37
CA HIS A 535 9.26 -11.36 28.78
C HIS A 535 9.31 -12.49 29.80
N LEU A 536 10.22 -13.45 29.67
CA LEU A 536 10.40 -14.51 30.65
C LEU A 536 10.84 -13.95 32.02
N ARG A 537 11.72 -12.94 32.05
CA ARG A 537 12.11 -12.26 33.30
C ARG A 537 10.93 -11.50 33.93
N LEU A 538 10.10 -10.81 33.13
CA LEU A 538 8.93 -10.09 33.64
C LEU A 538 7.94 -11.09 34.25
N LEU A 539 7.66 -12.22 33.57
CA LEU A 539 6.80 -13.28 34.08
C LEU A 539 7.34 -13.87 35.40
N ALA A 540 8.65 -14.10 35.50
CA ALA A 540 9.29 -14.57 36.72
C ALA A 540 9.13 -13.57 37.89
N ARG A 541 9.27 -12.26 37.61
CA ARG A 541 9.03 -11.18 38.60
C ARG A 541 7.56 -11.17 39.05
N MET A 542 6.60 -11.31 38.13
CA MET A 542 5.18 -11.39 38.49
C MET A 542 4.90 -12.55 39.45
N LEU A 543 5.49 -13.73 39.20
CA LEU A 543 5.35 -14.89 40.07
C LEU A 543 5.99 -14.67 41.45
N ALA A 544 7.16 -14.05 41.50
CA ALA A 544 7.86 -13.76 42.78
C ALA A 544 7.08 -12.74 43.62
N ASP A 545 6.56 -11.70 43.02
CA ASP A 545 5.81 -10.65 43.72
C ASP A 545 4.43 -11.16 44.17
N GLY A 546 3.73 -11.98 43.36
CA GLY A 546 2.45 -12.61 43.75
C GLY A 546 2.59 -13.57 44.94
N ARG A 547 3.77 -14.20 45.13
CA ARG A 547 4.06 -14.99 46.33
C ARG A 547 4.29 -14.14 47.59
N ARG A 548 4.86 -12.94 47.45
CA ARG A 548 5.07 -12.02 48.56
C ARG A 548 3.79 -11.44 49.13
N THR A 549 2.82 -11.10 48.30
CA THR A 549 1.48 -10.62 48.72
C THR A 549 0.65 -11.71 49.38
N ALA A 550 0.87 -13.01 49.04
CA ALA A 550 0.19 -14.15 49.65
C ALA A 550 0.84 -14.58 51.00
N SER A 551 2.04 -14.11 51.33
CA SER A 551 2.79 -14.49 52.52
C SER A 551 2.85 -13.42 53.63
N THR A 552 2.10 -12.32 53.51
CA THR A 552 1.91 -11.36 54.64
C THR A 552 0.68 -11.82 55.41
N PRO A 553 0.82 -12.43 56.62
CA PRO A 553 -0.32 -12.79 57.43
C PRO A 553 -0.93 -11.52 58.00
N ALA A 554 -2.23 -11.41 57.96
CA ALA A 554 -3.03 -10.48 58.76
C ALA A 554 -2.81 -10.82 60.26
N SER A 555 -1.75 -10.29 60.83
CA SER A 555 -1.50 -10.39 62.25
C SER A 555 -0.98 -9.07 62.74
N ALA A 556 -1.87 -8.27 63.34
CA ALA A 556 -1.67 -7.35 64.45
C ALA A 556 -2.81 -6.30 64.50
N ALA A 557 -4.02 -6.75 64.87
CA ALA A 557 -5.05 -5.85 65.38
C ALA A 557 -5.99 -6.64 66.31
N ALA A 558 -5.43 -7.14 67.42
CA ALA A 558 -6.23 -7.59 68.56
C ALA A 558 -5.33 -7.63 69.78
N ALA A 559 -5.21 -6.52 70.49
CA ALA A 559 -4.87 -6.41 71.92
C ALA A 559 -4.63 -4.90 72.23
N ASP A 560 -5.67 -4.22 72.69
CA ASP A 560 -5.67 -3.49 73.96
C ASP A 560 -7.05 -2.83 74.14
N GLU A 561 -7.92 -3.50 74.87
CA GLU A 561 -8.98 -2.86 75.63
C GLU A 561 -8.46 -2.67 77.08
N PRO A 562 -8.39 -1.42 77.63
CA PRO A 562 -8.14 -1.22 79.03
C PRO A 562 -9.47 -1.46 79.80
N ARG A 563 -9.46 -2.44 80.71
CA ARG A 563 -10.48 -2.59 81.76
C ARG A 563 -10.38 -1.43 82.68
N SER A 564 -11.43 -0.60 82.73
CA SER A 564 -11.68 0.40 83.79
C SER A 564 -12.37 -0.29 84.97
N ARG A 565 -11.80 -0.02 86.11
CA ARG A 565 -12.59 -0.03 87.38
C ARG A 565 -13.44 1.21 87.46
#